data_4a71140c0576b0603560cd5ebed1a594
#
_entry.id   4a71140c0576b0603560cd5ebed1a594
#
_cell.length_a   1.000
_cell.length_b   1.000
_cell.length_c   1.000
_cell.angle_alpha   90.00
_cell.angle_beta   90.00
_cell.angle_gamma   90.00
#
_symmetry.space_group_name_H-M   'P 1'
#
loop_
_entity.id
_entity.type
_entity.pdbx_description
1 polymer ?
#
loop_
_entity_poly.entity_id
_entity_poly.type
_entity_poly.pdbx_seq_one_letter_code
_entity_poly.pdbx_strand_id
1 'polypeptide(L)'
;MTRYPISKRALLGGLVCLAVVRPARAALPPIAMAEHERCMRLAIAEARRNPVYPFGAVIVRPETGEVAARGVNDSGANPILHGEIACMNDYVKGHGNKDWGSMVLYTTGEPCSMCMSALVWAGIGGVVFASSIDGIRRAGIDQIAITAKQVADASPFYKGLLLGGVLAAETDRMFMERKR
;
A
#
# COMPACT_ATOMS: atom_id res chain seq x y z
N MET A 1 -17.36 8.77 -71.75
CA MET A 1 -16.57 9.29 -70.58
C MET A 1 -17.52 10.11 -69.72
N THR A 2 -18.09 9.47 -68.71
CA THR A 2 -19.10 10.08 -67.83
C THR A 2 -18.44 10.41 -66.53
N ARG A 3 -18.32 11.70 -66.18
CA ARG A 3 -17.76 12.17 -64.92
C ARG A 3 -18.86 12.22 -63.84
N TYR A 4 -18.70 11.47 -62.72
CA TYR A 4 -19.55 11.58 -61.55
C TYR A 4 -19.06 12.72 -60.64
N PRO A 5 -19.91 13.60 -60.13
CA PRO A 5 -19.52 14.63 -59.18
C PRO A 5 -19.43 14.04 -57.77
N ILE A 6 -18.27 14.23 -57.13
CA ILE A 6 -18.06 13.88 -55.73
C ILE A 6 -18.66 14.99 -54.85
N SER A 7 -19.74 14.66 -54.14
CA SER A 7 -20.34 15.52 -53.10
C SER A 7 -19.47 15.54 -51.85
N LYS A 8 -18.87 16.70 -51.56
CA LYS A 8 -18.19 16.97 -50.25
C LYS A 8 -19.24 17.25 -49.18
N ARG A 9 -19.73 16.24 -48.49
CA ARG A 9 -20.39 16.45 -47.21
C ARG A 9 -19.32 16.42 -46.11
N ALA A 10 -18.96 17.61 -45.60
CA ALA A 10 -18.17 17.75 -44.41
C ALA A 10 -19.02 17.32 -43.19
N LEU A 11 -18.72 16.14 -42.63
CA LEU A 11 -19.19 15.73 -41.31
C LEU A 11 -18.33 16.43 -40.25
N LEU A 12 -18.84 17.53 -39.73
CA LEU A 12 -18.36 18.11 -38.46
C LEU A 12 -18.77 17.19 -37.31
N GLY A 13 -17.98 16.15 -37.09
CA GLY A 13 -18.06 15.32 -35.87
C GLY A 13 -17.42 16.08 -34.70
N GLY A 14 -18.23 16.77 -33.94
CA GLY A 14 -17.79 17.35 -32.67
C GLY A 14 -17.35 16.24 -31.71
N LEU A 15 -16.06 16.12 -31.46
CA LEU A 15 -15.50 15.26 -30.42
C LEU A 15 -15.88 15.87 -29.07
N VAL A 16 -16.98 15.40 -28.45
CA VAL A 16 -17.29 15.71 -27.07
C VAL A 16 -16.29 14.97 -26.21
N CYS A 17 -15.22 15.66 -25.81
CA CYS A 17 -14.26 15.15 -24.81
C CYS A 17 -15.00 15.13 -23.45
N LEU A 18 -15.63 14.02 -23.12
CA LEU A 18 -16.14 13.79 -21.76
C LEU A 18 -14.93 13.73 -20.82
N ALA A 19 -14.64 14.86 -20.17
CA ALA A 19 -13.70 14.87 -19.05
C ALA A 19 -14.26 13.92 -17.99
N VAL A 20 -13.60 12.77 -17.82
CA VAL A 20 -13.87 11.87 -16.70
C VAL A 20 -13.41 12.60 -15.44
N VAL A 21 -14.35 13.30 -14.80
CA VAL A 21 -14.13 13.88 -13.48
C VAL A 21 -13.95 12.71 -12.53
N ARG A 22 -12.69 12.37 -12.22
CA ARG A 22 -12.39 11.45 -11.14
C ARG A 22 -12.90 12.11 -9.85
N PRO A 23 -13.74 11.43 -9.06
CA PRO A 23 -14.16 11.99 -7.78
C PRO A 23 -12.93 12.33 -6.96
N ALA A 24 -12.92 13.52 -6.37
CA ALA A 24 -11.85 13.92 -5.45
C ALA A 24 -11.74 12.84 -4.37
N ARG A 25 -10.52 12.33 -4.19
CA ARG A 25 -10.24 11.33 -3.17
C ARG A 25 -10.61 11.94 -1.82
N ALA A 26 -11.56 11.32 -1.09
CA ALA A 26 -11.88 11.75 0.26
C ALA A 26 -10.60 11.64 1.12
N ALA A 27 -10.27 12.72 1.83
CA ALA A 27 -9.17 12.67 2.79
C ALA A 27 -9.53 11.68 3.90
N LEU A 28 -8.54 10.92 4.39
CA LEU A 28 -8.74 10.07 5.55
C LEU A 28 -9.21 10.92 6.74
N PRO A 29 -10.11 10.41 7.59
CA PRO A 29 -10.43 11.07 8.85
C PRO A 29 -9.18 11.14 9.74
N PRO A 30 -9.11 12.09 10.67
CA PRO A 30 -8.08 12.08 11.71
C PRO A 30 -8.12 10.76 12.50
N ILE A 31 -6.98 10.07 12.61
CA ILE A 31 -6.87 8.79 13.30
C ILE A 31 -6.05 9.02 14.57
N ALA A 32 -6.61 8.69 15.73
CA ALA A 32 -5.90 8.81 17.00
C ALA A 32 -4.72 7.83 17.08
N MET A 33 -3.64 8.20 17.80
CA MET A 33 -2.46 7.34 17.95
C MET A 33 -2.81 5.98 18.57
N ALA A 34 -3.71 5.95 19.54
CA ALA A 34 -4.18 4.69 20.14
C ALA A 34 -4.80 3.72 19.12
N GLU A 35 -5.47 4.25 18.09
CA GLU A 35 -6.03 3.45 16.99
C GLU A 35 -4.93 2.97 16.04
N HIS A 36 -3.94 3.82 15.73
CA HIS A 36 -2.75 3.39 15.00
C HIS A 36 -2.03 2.24 15.71
N GLU A 37 -1.85 2.34 17.02
CA GLU A 37 -1.23 1.27 17.81
C GLU A 37 -2.09 0.00 17.84
N ARG A 38 -3.41 0.12 17.97
CA ARG A 38 -4.33 -1.03 17.92
C ARG A 38 -4.18 -1.78 16.60
N CYS A 39 -4.20 -1.07 15.48
CA CYS A 39 -4.05 -1.65 14.15
C CYS A 39 -2.65 -2.23 13.94
N MET A 40 -1.60 -1.58 14.45
CA MET A 40 -0.24 -2.11 14.38
C MET A 40 -0.10 -3.43 15.15
N ARG A 41 -0.75 -3.58 16.32
CA ARG A 41 -0.76 -4.87 17.03
C ARG A 41 -1.41 -5.99 16.22
N LEU A 42 -2.37 -5.69 15.36
CA LEU A 42 -2.93 -6.67 14.43
C LEU A 42 -1.90 -7.08 13.36
N ALA A 43 -1.13 -6.15 12.81
CA ALA A 43 -0.04 -6.45 11.89
C ALA A 43 1.07 -7.28 12.56
N ILE A 44 1.40 -6.97 13.83
CA ILE A 44 2.34 -7.76 14.65
C ILE A 44 1.82 -9.20 14.86
N ALA A 45 0.52 -9.37 15.10
CA ALA A 45 -0.09 -10.70 15.23
C ALA A 45 0.05 -11.50 13.93
N GLU A 46 -0.14 -10.88 12.76
CA GLU A 46 0.10 -11.54 11.47
C GLU A 46 1.58 -11.90 11.28
N ALA A 47 2.52 -11.01 11.64
CA ALA A 47 3.96 -11.23 11.51
C ALA A 47 4.44 -12.48 12.28
N ARG A 48 3.84 -12.77 13.45
CA ARG A 48 4.17 -13.95 14.26
C ARG A 48 3.93 -15.29 13.55
N ARG A 49 3.15 -15.31 12.47
CA ARG A 49 2.91 -16.49 11.64
C ARG A 49 4.14 -16.90 10.82
N ASN A 50 5.07 -15.96 10.59
CA ASN A 50 6.37 -16.23 9.98
C ASN A 50 7.50 -15.75 10.90
N PRO A 51 7.96 -16.58 11.85
CA PRO A 51 8.98 -16.18 12.82
C PRO A 51 10.39 -16.01 12.24
N VAL A 52 10.63 -16.43 10.98
CA VAL A 52 11.91 -16.25 10.28
C VAL A 52 11.99 -14.88 9.63
N TYR A 53 10.91 -14.48 8.93
CA TYR A 53 10.76 -13.17 8.30
C TYR A 53 9.46 -12.52 8.76
N PRO A 54 9.45 -11.90 9.98
CA PRO A 54 8.23 -11.47 10.65
C PRO A 54 7.68 -10.15 10.09
N PHE A 55 7.41 -10.13 8.79
CA PHE A 55 6.76 -9.03 8.11
C PHE A 55 5.28 -9.34 7.95
N GLY A 56 4.45 -8.67 8.75
CA GLY A 56 3.01 -8.80 8.74
C GLY A 56 2.34 -7.48 8.40
N ALA A 57 1.22 -7.55 7.70
CA ALA A 57 0.45 -6.37 7.33
C ALA A 57 -1.06 -6.61 7.46
N VAL A 58 -1.79 -5.53 7.72
CA VAL A 58 -3.26 -5.48 7.66
C VAL A 58 -3.71 -4.24 6.92
N ILE A 59 -4.79 -4.34 6.15
CA ILE A 59 -5.48 -3.19 5.56
C ILE A 59 -6.74 -2.95 6.40
N VAL A 60 -6.93 -1.71 6.84
CA VAL A 60 -8.03 -1.30 7.73
C VAL A 60 -8.79 -0.15 7.10
N ARG A 61 -10.12 -0.17 7.26
CA ARG A 61 -11.00 0.97 7.00
C ARG A 61 -11.07 1.83 8.27
N PRO A 62 -10.45 3.01 8.31
CA PRO A 62 -10.32 3.78 9.54
C PRO A 62 -11.67 4.30 10.08
N GLU A 63 -12.68 4.53 9.21
CA GLU A 63 -13.99 5.01 9.65
C GLU A 63 -14.74 3.99 10.53
N THR A 64 -14.50 2.70 10.34
CA THR A 64 -15.21 1.61 11.06
C THR A 64 -14.28 0.77 11.95
N GLY A 65 -12.96 0.88 11.77
CA GLY A 65 -11.98 -0.01 12.41
C GLY A 65 -11.98 -1.43 11.83
N GLU A 66 -12.70 -1.68 10.74
CA GLU A 66 -12.79 -2.97 10.05
C GLU A 66 -11.44 -3.37 9.44
N VAL A 67 -11.01 -4.60 9.68
CA VAL A 67 -9.86 -5.21 9.01
C VAL A 67 -10.34 -5.83 7.71
N ALA A 68 -10.04 -5.18 6.60
CA ALA A 68 -10.45 -5.60 5.27
C ALA A 68 -9.53 -6.68 4.65
N ALA A 69 -8.26 -6.75 5.07
CA ALA A 69 -7.32 -7.75 4.57
C ALA A 69 -6.17 -7.97 5.54
N ARG A 70 -5.49 -9.12 5.38
CA ARG A 70 -4.35 -9.54 6.18
C ARG A 70 -3.28 -10.14 5.29
N GLY A 71 -2.01 -10.00 5.67
CA GLY A 71 -0.90 -10.58 4.94
C GLY A 71 0.30 -10.84 5.84
N VAL A 72 1.01 -11.89 5.53
CA VAL A 72 2.29 -12.21 6.14
C VAL A 72 3.28 -12.56 5.02
N ASN A 73 4.55 -12.28 5.23
CA ASN A 73 5.60 -12.60 4.28
C ASN A 73 5.61 -14.10 3.94
N ASP A 74 5.62 -14.41 2.65
CA ASP A 74 5.76 -15.76 2.10
C ASP A 74 6.75 -15.74 0.91
N SER A 75 7.89 -15.07 1.11
CA SER A 75 8.94 -14.98 0.10
C SER A 75 9.58 -16.32 -0.25
N GLY A 76 9.37 -17.34 0.58
CA GLY A 76 9.78 -18.72 0.27
C GLY A 76 8.97 -19.33 -0.88
N ALA A 77 7.67 -19.00 -0.99
CA ALA A 77 6.82 -19.46 -2.08
C ALA A 77 6.94 -18.56 -3.32
N ASN A 78 7.11 -17.25 -3.11
CA ASN A 78 7.27 -16.27 -4.19
C ASN A 78 8.13 -15.10 -3.69
N PRO A 79 9.30 -14.81 -4.32
CA PRO A 79 10.26 -13.82 -3.84
C PRO A 79 9.71 -12.39 -3.70
N ILE A 80 8.64 -12.05 -4.39
CA ILE A 80 7.98 -10.75 -4.26
C ILE A 80 6.81 -10.75 -3.26
N LEU A 81 6.45 -11.89 -2.68
CA LEU A 81 5.29 -12.01 -1.78
C LEU A 81 5.66 -11.58 -0.36
N HIS A 82 6.04 -10.31 -0.21
CA HIS A 82 6.21 -9.66 1.07
C HIS A 82 4.85 -9.48 1.77
N GLY A 83 4.85 -9.24 3.08
CA GLY A 83 3.63 -9.10 3.87
C GLY A 83 2.64 -8.09 3.31
N GLU A 84 3.12 -6.96 2.81
CA GLU A 84 2.30 -5.92 2.19
C GLU A 84 1.66 -6.40 0.88
N ILE A 85 2.43 -7.08 0.02
CA ILE A 85 1.92 -7.63 -1.26
C ILE A 85 0.92 -8.74 -1.00
N ALA A 86 1.20 -9.62 -0.03
CA ALA A 86 0.25 -10.65 0.39
C ALA A 86 -1.08 -10.03 0.87
N CYS A 87 -1.00 -8.97 1.68
CA CYS A 87 -2.15 -8.23 2.18
C CYS A 87 -2.93 -7.52 1.05
N MET A 88 -2.24 -6.92 0.09
CA MET A 88 -2.88 -6.30 -1.09
C MET A 88 -3.61 -7.34 -1.95
N ASN A 89 -3.02 -8.52 -2.14
CA ASN A 89 -3.65 -9.62 -2.88
C ASN A 89 -4.91 -10.13 -2.16
N ASP A 90 -4.85 -10.26 -0.84
CA ASP A 90 -6.01 -10.65 -0.02
C ASP A 90 -7.12 -9.59 -0.12
N TYR A 91 -6.77 -8.31 -0.07
CA TYR A 91 -7.72 -7.21 -0.25
C TYR A 91 -8.43 -7.28 -1.62
N VAL A 92 -7.68 -7.42 -2.69
CA VAL A 92 -8.27 -7.51 -4.05
C VAL A 92 -9.16 -8.73 -4.19
N LYS A 93 -8.79 -9.87 -3.59
CA LYS A 93 -9.59 -11.09 -3.61
C LYS A 93 -10.95 -10.91 -2.91
N GLY A 94 -10.99 -10.20 -1.78
CA GLY A 94 -12.22 -10.00 -0.99
C GLY A 94 -13.06 -8.81 -1.45
N HIS A 95 -12.43 -7.73 -1.90
CA HIS A 95 -13.07 -6.43 -2.15
C HIS A 95 -12.98 -5.93 -3.59
N GLY A 96 -12.18 -6.58 -4.44
CA GLY A 96 -11.86 -6.10 -5.79
C GLY A 96 -10.87 -4.93 -5.77
N ASN A 97 -10.54 -4.43 -6.97
CA ASN A 97 -9.60 -3.31 -7.14
C ASN A 97 -10.32 -1.95 -7.02
N LYS A 98 -10.80 -1.62 -5.82
CA LYS A 98 -11.57 -0.39 -5.54
C LYS A 98 -11.31 0.13 -4.13
N ASP A 99 -11.77 1.35 -3.85
CA ASP A 99 -11.79 1.98 -2.53
C ASP A 99 -10.44 2.15 -1.80
N TRP A 100 -9.32 1.93 -2.48
CA TRP A 100 -7.98 2.04 -1.91
C TRP A 100 -7.75 3.37 -1.17
N GLY A 101 -8.33 4.46 -1.69
CA GLY A 101 -8.19 5.80 -1.12
C GLY A 101 -8.72 5.96 0.29
N SER A 102 -9.66 5.13 0.72
CA SER A 102 -10.25 5.11 2.06
C SER A 102 -9.61 4.08 3.00
N MET A 103 -8.57 3.38 2.56
CA MET A 103 -7.90 2.34 3.34
C MET A 103 -6.55 2.81 3.86
N VAL A 104 -6.15 2.24 5.01
CA VAL A 104 -4.82 2.39 5.59
C VAL A 104 -4.19 1.01 5.74
N LEU A 105 -2.98 0.85 5.20
CA LEU A 105 -2.16 -0.33 5.44
C LEU A 105 -1.28 -0.09 6.68
N TYR A 106 -1.28 -1.05 7.59
CA TYR A 106 -0.37 -1.13 8.74
C TYR A 106 0.58 -2.30 8.53
N THR A 107 1.88 -2.09 8.71
CA THR A 107 2.92 -3.10 8.50
C THR A 107 4.01 -3.02 9.54
N THR A 108 4.54 -4.17 9.94
CA THR A 108 5.56 -4.27 11.00
C THR A 108 6.92 -3.71 10.60
N GLY A 109 7.23 -3.69 9.31
CA GLY A 109 8.43 -3.08 8.77
C GLY A 109 8.10 -1.95 7.80
N GLU A 110 8.99 -0.96 7.68
CA GLU A 110 8.90 0.06 6.64
C GLU A 110 8.84 -0.62 5.27
N PRO A 111 7.83 -0.34 4.43
CA PRO A 111 7.71 -0.97 3.13
C PRO A 111 8.96 -0.71 2.28
N CYS A 112 9.56 -1.77 1.76
CA CYS A 112 10.65 -1.65 0.79
C CYS A 112 10.18 -0.91 -0.46
N SER A 113 11.11 -0.47 -1.31
CA SER A 113 10.79 0.29 -2.53
C SER A 113 9.77 -0.40 -3.44
N MET A 114 9.80 -1.74 -3.54
CA MET A 114 8.81 -2.53 -4.31
C MET A 114 7.40 -2.41 -3.70
N CYS A 115 7.27 -2.69 -2.40
CA CYS A 115 5.98 -2.66 -1.71
C CYS A 115 5.40 -1.24 -1.66
N MET A 116 6.23 -0.23 -1.35
CA MET A 116 5.76 1.15 -1.33
C MET A 116 5.31 1.62 -2.71
N SER A 117 6.03 1.25 -3.78
CA SER A 117 5.61 1.56 -5.15
C SER A 117 4.27 0.91 -5.49
N ALA A 118 4.05 -0.35 -5.10
CA ALA A 118 2.76 -1.01 -5.31
C ALA A 118 1.61 -0.30 -4.58
N LEU A 119 1.82 0.12 -3.33
CA LEU A 119 0.85 0.88 -2.54
C LEU A 119 0.55 2.26 -3.15
N VAL A 120 1.57 2.94 -3.68
CA VAL A 120 1.42 4.20 -4.42
C VAL A 120 0.58 4.00 -5.67
N TRP A 121 0.84 2.97 -6.47
CA TRP A 121 0.07 2.66 -7.69
C TRP A 121 -1.37 2.25 -7.38
N ALA A 122 -1.61 1.51 -6.30
CA ALA A 122 -2.96 1.22 -5.83
C ALA A 122 -3.70 2.49 -5.39
N GLY A 123 -2.97 3.54 -5.06
CA GLY A 123 -3.53 4.78 -4.54
C GLY A 123 -4.08 4.62 -3.12
N ILE A 124 -3.42 3.88 -2.24
CA ILE A 124 -3.88 3.67 -0.87
C ILE A 124 -3.96 4.99 -0.08
N GLY A 125 -4.93 5.09 0.83
CA GLY A 125 -5.18 6.27 1.65
C GLY A 125 -4.06 6.59 2.61
N GLY A 126 -3.47 5.57 3.20
CA GLY A 126 -2.36 5.72 4.12
C GLY A 126 -1.53 4.47 4.26
N VAL A 127 -0.29 4.69 4.69
CA VAL A 127 0.66 3.64 5.06
C VAL A 127 1.23 3.99 6.42
N VAL A 128 1.13 3.07 7.36
CA VAL A 128 1.65 3.19 8.73
C VAL A 128 2.59 2.01 8.98
N PHE A 129 3.82 2.28 9.38
CA PHE A 129 4.80 1.23 9.64
C PHE A 129 5.45 1.38 11.01
N ALA A 130 6.00 0.28 11.51
CA ALA A 130 6.68 0.24 12.80
C ALA A 130 8.21 0.41 12.63
N SER A 131 8.97 -0.66 12.45
CA SER A 131 10.43 -0.63 12.30
C SER A 131 10.85 0.04 10.99
N SER A 132 11.87 0.88 11.03
CA SER A 132 12.45 1.48 9.84
C SER A 132 13.30 0.49 9.02
N ILE A 133 13.55 0.78 7.74
CA ILE A 133 14.50 0.02 6.90
C ILE A 133 15.86 -0.13 7.60
N ASP A 134 16.37 0.93 8.24
CA ASP A 134 17.63 0.86 8.97
C ASP A 134 17.54 -0.02 10.22
N GLY A 135 16.41 -0.04 10.93
CA GLY A 135 16.16 -0.95 12.05
C GLY A 135 16.20 -2.41 11.60
N ILE A 136 15.53 -2.71 10.49
CA ILE A 136 15.47 -4.06 9.89
C ILE A 136 16.87 -4.51 9.41
N ARG A 137 17.64 -3.62 8.79
CA ARG A 137 19.03 -3.90 8.38
C ARG A 137 19.93 -4.19 9.57
N ARG A 138 19.80 -3.44 10.67
CA ARG A 138 20.53 -3.74 11.93
C ARG A 138 20.19 -5.11 12.51
N ALA A 139 18.97 -5.59 12.29
CA ALA A 139 18.58 -6.97 12.64
C ALA A 139 19.16 -8.04 11.68
N GLY A 140 19.95 -7.65 10.67
CA GLY A 140 20.60 -8.56 9.73
C GLY A 140 19.66 -9.10 8.66
N ILE A 141 18.66 -8.30 8.25
CA ILE A 141 17.80 -8.60 7.10
C ILE A 141 18.14 -7.58 6.00
N ASP A 142 18.58 -8.06 4.84
CA ASP A 142 18.91 -7.23 3.71
C ASP A 142 17.71 -6.41 3.24
N GLN A 143 17.95 -5.14 2.95
CA GLN A 143 16.96 -4.19 2.45
C GLN A 143 17.57 -3.33 1.35
N ILE A 144 16.78 -3.00 0.34
CA ILE A 144 17.11 -1.91 -0.58
C ILE A 144 17.06 -0.61 0.23
N ALA A 145 18.15 0.15 0.26
CA ALA A 145 18.31 1.37 1.08
C ALA A 145 17.58 2.59 0.48
N ILE A 146 16.31 2.39 0.11
CA ILE A 146 15.39 3.42 -0.38
C ILE A 146 14.18 3.40 0.56
N THR A 147 13.99 4.49 1.29
CA THR A 147 12.90 4.61 2.27
C THR A 147 11.53 4.72 1.60
N ALA A 148 10.47 4.34 2.33
CA ALA A 148 9.09 4.55 1.90
C ALA A 148 8.82 6.04 1.59
N LYS A 149 9.43 6.95 2.37
CA LYS A 149 9.34 8.40 2.13
C LYS A 149 9.95 8.80 0.79
N GLN A 150 11.12 8.29 0.43
CA GLN A 150 11.75 8.60 -0.85
C GLN A 150 10.89 8.16 -2.05
N VAL A 151 10.24 7.00 -1.95
CA VAL A 151 9.29 6.53 -2.98
C VAL A 151 8.06 7.44 -3.04
N ALA A 152 7.49 7.81 -1.89
CA ALA A 152 6.34 8.72 -1.83
C ALA A 152 6.67 10.10 -2.40
N ASP A 153 7.82 10.69 -2.04
CA ASP A 153 8.28 12.01 -2.52
C ASP A 153 8.53 11.98 -4.04
N ALA A 154 9.06 10.88 -4.58
CA ALA A 154 9.24 10.69 -6.02
C ALA A 154 7.93 10.48 -6.79
N SER A 155 6.79 10.38 -6.08
CA SER A 155 5.46 10.10 -6.65
C SER A 155 4.52 11.30 -6.42
N PRO A 156 4.62 12.40 -7.20
CA PRO A 156 3.90 13.66 -6.93
C PRO A 156 2.37 13.52 -6.97
N PHE A 157 1.87 12.46 -7.59
CA PHE A 157 0.44 12.12 -7.66
C PHE A 157 -0.06 11.38 -6.40
N TYR A 158 0.83 10.85 -5.54
CA TYR A 158 0.47 10.22 -4.28
C TYR A 158 0.36 11.25 -3.15
N LYS A 159 -0.75 11.24 -2.43
CA LYS A 159 -1.05 12.17 -1.31
C LYS A 159 -1.56 11.42 -0.08
N GLY A 160 -1.24 10.12 0.02
CA GLY A 160 -1.63 9.31 1.18
C GLY A 160 -0.84 9.68 2.43
N LEU A 161 -1.41 9.35 3.60
CA LEU A 161 -0.71 9.41 4.87
C LEU A 161 0.53 8.49 4.83
N LEU A 162 1.65 8.97 5.33
CA LEU A 162 2.83 8.14 5.62
C LEU A 162 3.28 8.41 7.05
N LEU A 163 3.17 7.41 7.91
CA LEU A 163 3.50 7.51 9.34
C LEU A 163 4.39 6.32 9.74
N GLY A 164 5.60 6.59 10.22
CA GLY A 164 6.53 5.59 10.70
C GLY A 164 6.71 5.61 12.23
N GLY A 165 7.26 4.53 12.76
CA GLY A 165 7.66 4.43 14.16
C GLY A 165 6.57 3.96 15.12
N VAL A 166 5.38 3.60 14.64
CA VAL A 166 4.28 3.14 15.50
C VAL A 166 4.61 1.77 16.08
N LEU A 167 4.81 1.70 17.39
CA LEU A 167 5.28 0.50 18.13
C LEU A 167 6.63 -0.05 17.62
N ALA A 168 7.52 0.81 17.10
CA ALA A 168 8.81 0.40 16.55
C ALA A 168 9.66 -0.40 17.56
N ALA A 169 9.67 -0.02 18.85
CA ALA A 169 10.43 -0.75 19.85
C ALA A 169 10.00 -2.22 20.02
N GLU A 170 8.71 -2.52 19.79
CA GLU A 170 8.19 -3.90 19.84
C GLU A 170 8.63 -4.69 18.61
N THR A 171 8.51 -4.10 17.44
CA THR A 171 8.87 -4.78 16.18
C THR A 171 10.38 -4.86 15.96
N ASP A 172 11.17 -3.87 16.39
CA ASP A 172 12.64 -3.94 16.36
C ASP A 172 13.13 -5.15 17.16
N ARG A 173 12.56 -5.36 18.38
CA ARG A 173 12.86 -6.55 19.19
C ARG A 173 12.46 -7.83 18.44
N MET A 174 11.28 -7.88 17.84
CA MET A 174 10.79 -9.04 17.09
C MET A 174 11.73 -9.37 15.92
N PHE A 175 12.25 -8.37 15.17
CA PHE A 175 13.20 -8.58 14.10
C PHE A 175 14.57 -9.06 14.63
N MET A 176 15.04 -8.54 15.75
CA MET A 176 16.31 -8.96 16.37
C MET A 176 16.25 -10.40 16.90
N GLU A 177 15.13 -10.80 17.48
CA GLU A 177 14.91 -12.11 18.13
C GLU A 177 14.33 -13.17 17.17
N ARG A 178 14.19 -12.86 15.88
CA ARG A 178 13.59 -13.78 14.89
C ARG A 178 14.35 -15.11 14.81
N LYS A 179 13.68 -16.19 14.43
CA LYS A 179 14.34 -17.46 14.09
C LYS A 179 15.26 -17.26 12.88
N ARG A 180 16.42 -17.88 12.92
CA ARG A 180 17.41 -17.87 11.84
C ARG A 180 17.47 -19.24 11.18
#